data_93e4e3924153cfc2920c0397b5b3a083
#
_entry.id   93e4e3924153cfc2920c0397b5b3a083
#
_cell.length_a   1.000
_cell.length_b   1.000
_cell.length_c   1.000
_cell.angle_alpha   90.00
_cell.angle_beta   90.00
_cell.angle_gamma   90.00
#
_symmetry.space_group_name_H-M   'P 1'
#
loop_
_entity.id
_entity.type
_entity.pdbx_description
1 polymer ?
#
loop_
_entity_poly.entity_id
_entity_poly.type
_entity_poly.pdbx_seq_one_letter_code
_entity_poly.pdbx_strand_id
1 'polypeptide(L)' 'MKSWLIDGGSGELACNDVATPEPAADELLVRMRTAALNRGEFIRGHGLHQPGVMKPAGMEGAGEVIKLGSAV' A
#
# COMPACT_ATOMS: atom_id res chain seq x y z
N MET A 1 2.59 2.79 -11.98
CA MET A 1 3.13 1.73 -11.11
C MET A 1 2.07 0.73 -10.74
N LYS A 2 2.46 -0.45 -10.38
CA LYS A 2 1.50 -1.48 -10.00
C LYS A 2 1.22 -1.44 -8.50
N SER A 3 -0.04 -1.61 -8.14
CA SER A 3 -0.48 -1.65 -6.74
C SER A 3 -1.49 -2.77 -6.54
N TRP A 4 -1.32 -3.54 -5.47
CA TRP A 4 -2.29 -4.54 -5.06
C TRP A 4 -3.30 -3.90 -4.12
N LEU A 5 -4.58 -3.99 -4.48
CA LEU A 5 -5.67 -3.44 -3.68
C LEU A 5 -6.53 -4.58 -3.14
N ILE A 6 -7.03 -4.41 -1.93
CA ILE A 6 -7.96 -5.34 -1.28
C ILE A 6 -9.36 -4.75 -1.34
N ASP A 7 -10.30 -5.54 -1.89
CA ASP A 7 -11.73 -5.23 -1.76
C ASP A 7 -12.19 -5.64 -0.36
N GLY A 8 -12.58 -4.68 0.46
CA GLY A 8 -13.02 -4.93 1.82
C GLY A 8 -14.26 -5.80 1.93
N GLY A 9 -15.13 -5.78 0.91
CA GLY A 9 -16.35 -6.58 0.92
C GLY A 9 -16.11 -8.05 0.61
N SER A 10 -15.30 -8.34 -0.41
CA SER A 10 -15.02 -9.71 -0.88
C SER A 10 -13.72 -10.29 -0.33
N GLY A 11 -12.79 -9.44 0.08
CA GLY A 11 -11.44 -9.84 0.47
C GLY A 11 -10.54 -10.19 -0.71
N GLU A 12 -10.99 -9.94 -1.94
CA GLU A 12 -10.21 -10.24 -3.13
C GLU A 12 -9.09 -9.22 -3.35
N LEU A 13 -7.97 -9.71 -3.87
CA LEU A 13 -6.83 -8.89 -4.27
C LEU A 13 -6.85 -8.67 -5.77
N ALA A 14 -6.57 -7.45 -6.19
CA ALA A 14 -6.39 -7.14 -7.60
C ALA A 14 -5.16 -6.26 -7.77
N CYS A 15 -4.37 -6.55 -8.81
CA CYS A 15 -3.24 -5.73 -9.18
C CYS A 15 -3.72 -4.68 -10.19
N ASN A 16 -3.51 -3.41 -9.85
CA ASN A 16 -3.93 -2.30 -10.69
C ASN A 16 -2.76 -1.41 -11.03
N ASP A 17 -2.84 -0.76 -12.20
CA ASP A 17 -1.92 0.31 -12.52
C ASP A 17 -2.44 1.61 -11.89
N VAL A 18 -1.60 2.24 -11.10
CA VAL A 18 -1.91 3.51 -10.44
C VAL A 18 -0.81 4.53 -10.74
N ALA A 19 -1.13 5.79 -10.63
CA ALA A 19 -0.13 6.84 -10.78
C ALA A 19 0.94 6.71 -9.68
N THR A 20 2.20 6.95 -10.04
CA THR A 20 3.27 7.02 -9.04
C THR A 20 2.98 8.21 -8.12
N PRO A 21 2.91 7.99 -6.80
CA PRO A 21 2.58 9.08 -5.89
C PRO A 21 3.69 10.13 -5.81
N GLU A 22 3.29 11.36 -5.49
CA GLU A 22 4.23 12.43 -5.18
C GLU A 22 4.30 12.59 -3.66
N PRO A 23 5.51 12.67 -3.07
CA PRO A 23 5.62 12.87 -1.63
C PRO A 23 5.16 14.27 -1.23
N ALA A 24 4.43 14.37 -0.14
CA ALA A 24 4.15 15.66 0.49
C ALA A 24 5.44 16.26 1.07
N ALA A 25 5.38 17.49 1.58
CA ALA A 25 6.57 18.21 2.01
C ALA A 25 7.41 17.44 3.07
N ASP A 26 6.74 16.70 3.95
CA ASP A 26 7.35 15.95 5.05
C ASP A 26 7.41 14.43 4.78
N GLU A 27 7.24 14.04 3.54
CA GLU A 27 7.22 12.63 3.14
C GLU A 27 8.39 12.25 2.25
N LEU A 28 8.60 10.94 2.14
CA LEU A 28 9.59 10.35 1.25
C LEU A 28 8.89 9.48 0.21
N LEU A 29 9.41 9.44 -1.00
CA LEU A 29 9.01 8.45 -1.98
C LEU A 29 10.03 7.31 -1.97
N VAL A 30 9.55 6.10 -1.73
CA VAL A 30 10.37 4.91 -1.58
C VAL A 30 10.10 3.93 -2.71
N ARG A 31 11.16 3.48 -3.38
CA ARG A 31 11.05 2.35 -4.32
C ARG A 31 11.08 1.07 -3.51
N MET A 32 9.96 0.39 -3.44
CA MET A 32 9.84 -0.84 -2.66
C MET A 32 10.63 -1.98 -3.31
N ARG A 33 11.37 -2.70 -2.50
CA ARG A 33 12.15 -3.88 -2.92
C ARG A 33 11.59 -5.17 -2.35
N THR A 34 11.07 -5.12 -1.13
CA THR A 34 10.50 -6.27 -0.43
C THR A 34 9.27 -5.83 0.36
N ALA A 35 8.38 -6.77 0.61
CA ALA A 35 7.22 -6.55 1.46
C ALA A 35 7.04 -7.78 2.34
N ALA A 36 6.58 -7.57 3.57
CA ALA A 36 6.26 -8.65 4.47
C ALA A 36 4.77 -8.95 4.44
N LEU A 37 4.43 -10.20 4.72
CA LEU A 37 3.05 -10.63 4.87
C LEU A 37 2.74 -10.76 6.35
N ASN A 38 1.70 -10.06 6.78
CA ASN A 38 1.27 -10.06 8.18
C ASN A 38 -0.08 -10.76 8.33
N ARG A 39 -0.29 -11.35 9.49
CA ARG A 39 -1.52 -12.11 9.77
C ARG A 39 -2.79 -11.30 9.51
N GLY A 40 -2.82 -10.03 9.89
CA GLY A 40 -3.99 -9.16 9.71
C GLY A 40 -4.38 -8.97 8.26
N GLU A 41 -3.46 -9.15 7.33
CA GLU A 41 -3.73 -9.02 5.89
C GLU A 41 -4.54 -10.19 5.34
N PHE A 42 -4.55 -11.32 6.05
CA PHE A 42 -5.26 -12.53 5.65
C PHE A 42 -6.58 -12.74 6.38
N ILE A 43 -6.88 -11.92 7.39
CA ILE A 43 -8.08 -12.07 8.20
C ILE A 43 -9.17 -11.16 7.65
N ARG A 44 -10.22 -11.76 7.07
CA ARG A 44 -11.38 -11.02 6.59
C ARG A 44 -12.07 -10.35 7.79
N GLY A 45 -12.47 -9.08 7.60
CA GLY A 45 -13.07 -8.30 8.67
C GLY A 45 -12.07 -7.56 9.54
N HIS A 46 -10.77 -7.77 9.33
CA HIS A 46 -9.72 -6.97 9.95
C HIS A 46 -9.76 -5.54 9.40
N GLY A 47 -9.04 -4.61 10.00
CA GLY A 47 -9.03 -3.19 9.61
C GLY A 47 -8.76 -2.91 8.13
N LEU A 48 -8.06 -3.80 7.42
CA LEU A 48 -7.82 -3.70 5.98
C LEU A 48 -9.03 -4.16 5.15
N HIS A 49 -9.94 -4.91 5.73
CA HIS A 49 -11.09 -5.52 5.05
C HIS A 49 -12.38 -4.82 5.43
N GLN A 50 -12.51 -3.53 5.11
CA GLN A 50 -13.71 -2.77 5.36
C GLN A 50 -14.64 -2.83 4.14
N PRO A 51 -15.93 -3.15 4.33
CA PRO A 51 -16.88 -3.23 3.21
C PRO A 51 -16.95 -1.92 2.42
N GLY A 52 -17.00 -2.04 1.10
CA GLY A 52 -17.14 -0.91 0.21
C GLY A 52 -15.86 -0.09 0.00
N VAL A 53 -14.74 -0.51 0.57
CA VAL A 53 -13.47 0.22 0.48
C VAL A 53 -12.43 -0.64 -0.23
N MET A 54 -11.78 -0.05 -1.24
CA MET A 54 -10.59 -0.62 -1.87
C MET A 54 -9.37 0.04 -1.22
N LYS A 55 -8.52 -0.76 -0.60
CA LYS A 55 -7.31 -0.26 0.08
C LYS A 55 -6.06 -0.91 -0.48
N PRO A 56 -4.92 -0.21 -0.47
CA PRO A 56 -3.65 -0.84 -0.77
C PRO A 56 -3.39 -2.01 0.18
N ALA A 57 -2.95 -3.13 -0.38
CA ALA A 57 -2.55 -4.28 0.41
C ALA A 57 -1.17 -4.06 0.97
N GLY A 58 -0.92 -4.61 2.15
CA GLY A 58 0.39 -4.56 2.78
C GLY A 58 0.46 -3.53 3.91
N MET A 59 1.28 -3.83 4.90
CA MET A 59 1.44 -3.02 6.11
C MET A 59 2.90 -2.66 6.36
N GLU A 60 3.84 -3.38 5.76
CA GLU A 60 5.26 -3.09 5.94
C GLU A 60 6.08 -3.54 4.75
N GLY A 61 7.25 -2.96 4.61
CA GLY A 61 8.16 -3.30 3.54
C GLY A 61 9.49 -2.58 3.71
N ALA A 62 10.39 -2.84 2.80
CA ALA A 62 11.69 -2.19 2.76
C ALA A 62 12.01 -1.80 1.32
N GLY A 63 12.72 -0.71 1.18
CA GLY A 63 13.09 -0.20 -0.14
C GLY A 63 14.12 0.88 -0.05
N GLU A 64 14.29 1.63 -1.16
CA GLU A 64 15.25 2.73 -1.19
C GLU A 64 14.51 4.05 -1.45
N VAL A 65 14.93 5.09 -0.79
CA VAL A 65 14.38 6.44 -0.97
C VAL A 65 14.84 6.96 -2.33
N ILE A 66 13.88 7.36 -3.17
CA ILE A 66 14.18 7.88 -4.51
C ILE A 66 13.80 9.35 -4.68
N LYS A 67 13.01 9.91 -3.78
CA LYS A 67 12.63 11.31 -3.81
C LYS A 67 12.30 11.81 -2.41
N LEU A 68 12.71 13.02 -2.11
CA LEU A 68 12.44 13.67 -0.83
C LEU A 68 11.33 14.72 -1.00
N GLY A 69 10.47 14.85 0.00
CA GLY A 69 9.59 15.99 0.09
C GLY A 69 10.40 17.26 0.36
N SER A 70 9.80 18.42 0.11
CA SER A 70 10.51 19.70 0.16
C SER A 70 10.96 20.13 1.55
N ALA A 71 10.39 19.54 2.61
CA ALA A 71 10.73 19.86 4.00
C ALA A 71 11.51 18.74 4.72
N VAL A 72 11.99 17.77 3.96
CA VAL A 72 12.81 16.68 4.52
C VAL A 72 14.29 17.02 4.45
#